data_9ca935168049462d61cc7d6a05ce2230
#
_entry.id   9ca935168049462d61cc7d6a05ce2230
#
_cell.length_a   1.000
_cell.length_b   1.000
_cell.length_c   1.000
_cell.angle_alpha   90.00
_cell.angle_beta   90.00
_cell.angle_gamma   90.00
#
_symmetry.space_group_name_H-M   'P 1'
#
loop_
_entity.id
_entity.type
_entity.pdbx_description
1 polymer ?
#
loop_
_entity_poly.entity_id
_entity_poly.type
_entity_poly.pdbx_seq_one_letter_code
_entity_poly.pdbx_strand_id
1 'polypeptide(L)'
;MRASARLNSYSHGGNMITLTINGQSRQVDTADDTPLLWVIREQLQMTGTKFGCGAGLCGACTVHLDGTAVRSCQTSAKDAAGKKITTIEGLGGGRPHALQVAWEAEQVPQCGYCQSGQIMQAASLLAKNPDPTKQEIVAHMDGNLCRCMTYGRIQRAIVRAAADMRSKSGA
;
A
#
# COMPACT_ATOMS: atom_id res chain seq x y z
N MET A 1 -19.36 -27.83 -26.88
CA MET A 1 -18.50 -26.87 -27.58
C MET A 1 -17.84 -25.96 -26.58
N ARG A 2 -16.57 -26.15 -26.32
CA ARG A 2 -15.79 -25.30 -25.36
C ARG A 2 -15.15 -24.17 -26.16
N ALA A 3 -15.61 -22.95 -25.95
CA ALA A 3 -14.99 -21.76 -26.53
C ALA A 3 -13.64 -21.52 -25.82
N SER A 4 -12.55 -21.82 -26.51
CA SER A 4 -11.19 -21.46 -26.11
C SER A 4 -11.03 -19.94 -26.27
N ALA A 5 -11.09 -19.20 -25.19
CA ALA A 5 -10.75 -17.78 -25.18
C ALA A 5 -9.26 -17.66 -25.45
N ARG A 6 -8.89 -17.27 -26.67
CA ARG A 6 -7.52 -16.85 -27.01
C ARG A 6 -7.26 -15.54 -26.27
N LEU A 7 -6.48 -15.61 -25.21
CA LEU A 7 -5.87 -14.44 -24.61
C LEU A 7 -4.98 -13.78 -25.65
N ASN A 8 -5.33 -12.57 -26.04
CA ASN A 8 -4.62 -11.76 -27.00
C ASN A 8 -3.27 -11.39 -26.39
N SER A 9 -2.21 -12.09 -26.83
CA SER A 9 -0.83 -11.79 -26.44
C SER A 9 -0.39 -10.51 -27.15
N TYR A 10 -0.65 -9.37 -26.57
CA TYR A 10 0.14 -8.18 -26.86
C TYR A 10 1.54 -8.40 -26.30
N SER A 11 2.44 -8.85 -27.14
CA SER A 11 3.87 -8.86 -26.84
C SER A 11 4.36 -7.40 -26.83
N HIS A 12 4.20 -6.74 -25.72
CA HIS A 12 5.04 -5.60 -25.40
C HIS A 12 6.43 -6.22 -25.17
N GLY A 13 7.47 -5.73 -25.86
CA GLY A 13 8.85 -6.21 -25.68
C GLY A 13 9.32 -5.93 -24.23
N GLY A 14 8.72 -6.63 -23.29
CA GLY A 14 8.97 -6.55 -21.86
C GLY A 14 10.05 -7.55 -21.48
N ASN A 15 10.65 -7.29 -20.33
CA ASN A 15 11.56 -8.20 -19.67
C ASN A 15 10.82 -8.98 -18.60
N MET A 16 11.18 -10.27 -18.44
CA MET A 16 10.68 -11.04 -17.29
C MET A 16 11.33 -10.53 -16.02
N ILE A 17 10.56 -9.84 -15.19
CA ILE A 17 11.00 -9.30 -13.90
C ILE A 17 10.42 -10.18 -12.78
N THR A 18 11.27 -10.59 -11.84
CA THR A 18 10.84 -11.31 -10.65
C THR A 18 10.65 -10.33 -9.50
N LEU A 19 9.44 -10.27 -8.96
CA LEU A 19 9.07 -9.45 -7.81
C LEU A 19 8.72 -10.33 -6.61
N THR A 20 9.18 -9.95 -5.43
CA THR A 20 8.74 -10.56 -4.17
C THR A 20 7.65 -9.69 -3.56
N ILE A 21 6.39 -10.12 -3.70
CA ILE A 21 5.23 -9.34 -3.25
C ILE A 21 4.40 -10.13 -2.22
N ASN A 22 4.16 -9.52 -1.07
CA ASN A 22 3.46 -10.13 0.07
C ASN A 22 4.02 -11.52 0.44
N GLY A 23 5.35 -11.66 0.39
CA GLY A 23 6.05 -12.90 0.70
C GLY A 23 6.04 -13.95 -0.43
N GLN A 24 5.46 -13.66 -1.59
CA GLN A 24 5.40 -14.56 -2.73
C GLN A 24 6.24 -14.05 -3.90
N SER A 25 7.03 -14.95 -4.51
CA SER A 25 7.75 -14.65 -5.76
C SER A 25 6.76 -14.68 -6.93
N ARG A 26 6.75 -13.62 -7.75
CA ARG A 26 5.90 -13.45 -8.93
C ARG A 26 6.76 -13.04 -10.12
N GLN A 27 6.58 -13.70 -11.24
CA GLN A 27 7.17 -13.29 -12.51
C GLN A 27 6.16 -12.46 -13.29
N VAL A 28 6.61 -11.32 -13.80
CA VAL A 28 5.80 -10.38 -14.58
C VAL A 28 6.54 -10.03 -15.86
N ASP A 29 5.83 -10.01 -16.98
CA ASP A 29 6.35 -9.57 -18.28
C ASP A 29 6.01 -8.10 -18.46
N THR A 30 7.01 -7.23 -18.30
CA THR A 30 6.79 -5.79 -18.33
C THR A 30 8.06 -5.03 -18.72
N ALA A 31 7.92 -3.80 -19.22
CA ALA A 31 9.06 -2.93 -19.43
C ALA A 31 9.68 -2.51 -18.09
N ASP A 32 11.00 -2.31 -18.08
CA ASP A 32 11.78 -1.97 -16.89
C ASP A 32 11.24 -0.71 -16.15
N ASP A 33 10.79 0.28 -16.92
CA ASP A 33 10.30 1.57 -16.46
C ASP A 33 8.79 1.59 -16.13
N THR A 34 8.08 0.47 -16.34
CA THR A 34 6.66 0.39 -15.97
C THR A 34 6.47 0.73 -14.50
N PRO A 35 5.58 1.68 -14.16
CA PRO A 35 5.30 1.98 -12.76
C PRO A 35 4.78 0.75 -12.02
N LEU A 36 5.37 0.47 -10.87
CA LEU A 36 5.02 -0.67 -10.01
C LEU A 36 3.52 -0.74 -9.70
N LEU A 37 2.86 0.42 -9.62
CA LEU A 37 1.42 0.54 -9.43
C LEU A 37 0.63 -0.28 -10.47
N TRP A 38 1.01 -0.19 -11.75
CA TRP A 38 0.29 -0.88 -12.83
C TRP A 38 0.59 -2.38 -12.84
N VAL A 39 1.82 -2.76 -12.52
CA VAL A 39 2.17 -4.18 -12.32
C VAL A 39 1.30 -4.79 -11.21
N ILE A 40 1.21 -4.13 -10.06
CA ILE A 40 0.39 -4.56 -8.91
C ILE A 40 -1.08 -4.70 -9.33
N ARG A 41 -1.65 -3.68 -9.98
CA ARG A 41 -3.08 -3.63 -10.26
C ARG A 41 -3.51 -4.46 -11.45
N GLU A 42 -2.76 -4.37 -12.58
CA GLU A 42 -3.20 -4.94 -13.86
C GLU A 42 -2.67 -6.37 -14.06
N GLN A 43 -1.40 -6.62 -13.74
CA GLN A 43 -0.83 -7.96 -13.97
C GLN A 43 -1.08 -8.89 -12.77
N LEU A 44 -0.93 -8.38 -11.55
CA LEU A 44 -1.13 -9.18 -10.34
C LEU A 44 -2.55 -9.10 -9.78
N GLN A 45 -3.43 -8.28 -10.37
CA GLN A 45 -4.83 -8.11 -10.00
C GLN A 45 -5.05 -7.72 -8.52
N MET A 46 -4.05 -7.07 -7.90
CA MET A 46 -4.14 -6.56 -6.52
C MET A 46 -4.68 -5.14 -6.55
N THR A 47 -5.99 -4.99 -6.44
CA THR A 47 -6.69 -3.71 -6.67
C THR A 47 -6.81 -2.82 -5.43
N GLY A 48 -6.33 -3.26 -4.27
CA GLY A 48 -6.32 -2.48 -3.03
C GLY A 48 -5.46 -1.22 -3.12
N THR A 49 -4.28 -1.30 -3.76
CA THR A 49 -3.45 -0.14 -4.08
C THR A 49 -4.13 0.72 -5.15
N LYS A 50 -4.28 2.03 -4.94
CA LYS A 50 -5.11 2.90 -5.80
C LYS A 50 -4.26 3.89 -6.61
N PHE A 51 -4.69 4.14 -7.86
CA PHE A 51 -4.18 5.26 -8.66
C PHE A 51 -4.91 6.56 -8.24
N GLY A 52 -4.18 7.67 -8.13
CA GLY A 52 -4.74 9.00 -7.89
C GLY A 52 -4.10 10.03 -8.81
N CYS A 53 -2.98 10.63 -8.41
CA CYS A 53 -2.34 11.71 -9.18
C CYS A 53 -1.36 11.23 -10.26
N GLY A 54 -0.76 10.04 -10.12
CA GLY A 54 0.33 9.56 -10.99
C GLY A 54 1.66 10.33 -10.81
N ALA A 55 1.73 11.29 -9.92
CA ALA A 55 2.86 12.22 -9.73
C ALA A 55 3.50 12.15 -8.33
N GLY A 56 3.20 11.10 -7.55
CA GLY A 56 3.77 10.92 -6.20
C GLY A 56 3.15 11.80 -5.11
N LEU A 57 2.18 12.67 -5.43
CA LEU A 57 1.71 13.74 -4.53
C LEU A 57 0.57 13.31 -3.59
N CYS A 58 -0.33 12.41 -4.02
CA CYS A 58 -1.56 12.14 -3.27
C CYS A 58 -1.49 10.97 -2.28
N GLY A 59 -0.50 10.10 -2.40
CA GLY A 59 -0.30 8.96 -1.50
C GLY A 59 -1.26 7.78 -1.65
N ALA A 60 -2.25 7.82 -2.57
CA ALA A 60 -3.21 6.72 -2.74
C ALA A 60 -2.54 5.39 -3.17
N CYS A 61 -1.40 5.47 -3.83
CA CYS A 61 -0.61 4.35 -4.33
C CYS A 61 0.50 3.87 -3.38
N THR A 62 0.49 4.26 -2.12
CA THR A 62 1.53 3.91 -1.16
C THR A 62 1.60 2.39 -0.96
N VAL A 63 2.80 1.84 -1.11
CA VAL A 63 3.18 0.47 -0.76
C VAL A 63 4.48 0.52 0.06
N HIS A 64 4.92 -0.61 0.61
CA HIS A 64 6.24 -0.67 1.24
C HIS A 64 7.23 -1.41 0.34
N LEU A 65 8.46 -0.88 0.23
CA LEU A 65 9.63 -1.57 -0.25
C LEU A 65 10.61 -1.73 0.93
N ASP A 66 10.91 -2.97 1.29
CA ASP A 66 11.75 -3.31 2.44
C ASP A 66 11.32 -2.57 3.72
N GLY A 67 10.00 -2.46 3.94
CA GLY A 67 9.40 -1.75 5.07
C GLY A 67 9.31 -0.23 4.94
N THR A 68 9.87 0.36 3.89
CA THR A 68 9.80 1.81 3.66
C THR A 68 8.62 2.16 2.76
N ALA A 69 7.80 3.13 3.18
CA ALA A 69 6.68 3.62 2.38
C ALA A 69 7.18 4.37 1.14
N VAL A 70 6.69 3.94 -0.03
CA VAL A 70 7.01 4.55 -1.34
C VAL A 70 5.75 4.78 -2.16
N ARG A 71 5.83 5.65 -3.15
CA ARG A 71 4.76 5.92 -4.12
C ARG A 71 4.93 4.99 -5.33
N SER A 72 4.17 3.91 -5.40
CA SER A 72 4.29 2.91 -6.48
C SER A 72 4.04 3.48 -7.89
N CYS A 73 3.38 4.62 -8.01
CA CYS A 73 3.22 5.32 -9.30
C CYS A 73 4.52 6.01 -9.78
N GLN A 74 5.51 6.19 -8.91
CA GLN A 74 6.81 6.79 -9.20
C GLN A 74 7.98 5.80 -9.03
N THR A 75 7.68 4.56 -8.71
CA THR A 75 8.67 3.50 -8.55
C THR A 75 8.56 2.57 -9.75
N SER A 76 9.65 2.30 -10.46
CA SER A 76 9.65 1.39 -11.59
C SER A 76 9.60 -0.08 -11.14
N ALA A 77 9.15 -0.97 -12.01
CA ALA A 77 9.18 -2.41 -11.77
C ALA A 77 10.62 -2.90 -11.54
N LYS A 78 11.58 -2.36 -12.29
CA LYS A 78 13.01 -2.67 -12.17
C LYS A 78 13.57 -2.25 -10.79
N ASP A 79 13.22 -1.05 -10.32
CA ASP A 79 13.70 -0.55 -9.01
C ASP A 79 13.12 -1.35 -7.84
N ALA A 80 11.98 -2.00 -8.05
CA ALA A 80 11.33 -2.87 -7.08
C ALA A 80 11.85 -4.31 -7.12
N ALA A 81 12.55 -4.72 -8.19
CA ALA A 81 13.13 -6.05 -8.31
C ALA A 81 14.14 -6.31 -7.18
N GLY A 82 14.10 -7.52 -6.63
CA GLY A 82 14.98 -7.91 -5.52
C GLY A 82 14.60 -7.35 -4.15
N LYS A 83 13.58 -6.48 -4.07
CA LYS A 83 13.08 -5.93 -2.80
C LYS A 83 11.80 -6.64 -2.34
N LYS A 84 11.54 -6.58 -1.05
CA LYS A 84 10.29 -7.08 -0.45
C LYS A 84 9.19 -6.03 -0.61
N ILE A 85 8.22 -6.31 -1.47
CA ILE A 85 7.07 -5.45 -1.68
C ILE A 85 5.94 -5.89 -0.75
N THR A 86 5.40 -4.96 0.05
CA THR A 86 4.18 -5.20 0.83
C THR A 86 3.11 -4.23 0.37
N THR A 87 1.96 -4.77 -0.04
CA THR A 87 0.75 -4.01 -0.37
C THR A 87 -0.26 -4.08 0.78
N ILE A 88 -1.38 -3.36 0.65
CA ILE A 88 -2.44 -3.39 1.66
C ILE A 88 -3.00 -4.81 1.88
N GLU A 89 -3.01 -5.65 0.85
CA GLU A 89 -3.45 -7.04 0.93
C GLU A 89 -2.53 -7.92 1.79
N GLY A 90 -1.24 -7.58 1.84
CA GLY A 90 -0.23 -8.31 2.62
C GLY A 90 0.07 -7.71 3.99
N LEU A 91 -0.47 -6.53 4.29
CA LEU A 91 -0.24 -5.88 5.58
C LEU A 91 -0.86 -6.71 6.71
N GLY A 92 -0.05 -7.08 7.70
CA GLY A 92 -0.50 -7.90 8.84
C GLY A 92 -0.26 -9.40 8.67
N GLY A 93 0.26 -9.86 7.51
CA GLY A 93 0.72 -11.26 7.35
C GLY A 93 -0.37 -12.31 7.51
N GLY A 94 -1.57 -12.05 6.99
CA GLY A 94 -2.72 -12.97 7.04
C GLY A 94 -3.68 -12.74 8.21
N ARG A 95 -3.40 -11.75 9.07
CA ARG A 95 -4.34 -11.25 10.10
C ARG A 95 -4.55 -9.75 9.89
N PRO A 96 -5.70 -9.18 10.30
CA PRO A 96 -5.87 -7.73 10.25
C PRO A 96 -4.78 -7.01 11.06
N HIS A 97 -4.12 -6.06 10.43
CA HIS A 97 -3.16 -5.20 11.13
C HIS A 97 -3.91 -4.28 12.13
N ALA A 98 -3.28 -3.89 13.23
CA ALA A 98 -3.89 -3.02 14.24
C ALA A 98 -4.50 -1.74 13.64
N LEU A 99 -3.84 -1.15 12.63
CA LEU A 99 -4.39 -0.02 11.89
C LEU A 99 -5.70 -0.36 11.17
N GLN A 100 -5.82 -1.52 10.52
CA GLN A 100 -7.06 -1.90 9.84
C GLN A 100 -8.22 -2.03 10.84
N VAL A 101 -7.96 -2.66 11.97
CA VAL A 101 -8.94 -2.77 13.08
C VAL A 101 -9.32 -1.38 13.61
N ALA A 102 -8.35 -0.50 13.85
CA ALA A 102 -8.59 0.85 14.33
C ALA A 102 -9.36 1.71 13.31
N TRP A 103 -9.11 1.50 11.99
CA TRP A 103 -9.84 2.18 10.92
C TRP A 103 -11.33 1.88 10.94
N GLU A 104 -11.70 0.62 11.16
CA GLU A 104 -13.10 0.20 11.32
C GLU A 104 -13.70 0.78 12.59
N ALA A 105 -13.01 0.66 13.72
CA ALA A 105 -13.49 1.12 15.01
C ALA A 105 -13.72 2.64 15.06
N GLU A 106 -12.87 3.43 14.39
CA GLU A 106 -13.01 4.88 14.29
C GLU A 106 -13.89 5.32 13.10
N GLN A 107 -14.44 4.38 12.35
CA GLN A 107 -15.30 4.65 11.18
C GLN A 107 -14.66 5.66 10.21
N VAL A 108 -13.39 5.47 9.91
CA VAL A 108 -12.58 6.43 9.14
C VAL A 108 -13.12 6.65 7.73
N PRO A 109 -13.47 5.60 6.93
CA PRO A 109 -13.79 5.78 5.53
C PRO A 109 -15.09 6.57 5.30
N GLN A 110 -15.10 7.36 4.21
CA GLN A 110 -16.32 7.79 3.52
C GLN A 110 -16.34 7.11 2.15
N CYS A 111 -15.71 7.67 1.11
CA CYS A 111 -15.64 6.98 -0.20
C CYS A 111 -14.72 5.76 -0.20
N GLY A 112 -13.80 5.64 0.73
CA GLY A 112 -12.87 4.51 0.87
C GLY A 112 -11.65 4.56 -0.06
N TYR A 113 -11.60 5.44 -1.05
CA TYR A 113 -10.60 5.36 -2.13
C TYR A 113 -9.16 5.54 -1.65
N CYS A 114 -8.87 6.49 -0.78
CA CYS A 114 -7.51 6.77 -0.30
C CYS A 114 -7.07 5.89 0.87
N GLN A 115 -7.96 5.04 1.42
CA GLN A 115 -7.73 4.44 2.73
C GLN A 115 -6.58 3.43 2.74
N SER A 116 -6.41 2.65 1.68
CA SER A 116 -5.26 1.74 1.57
C SER A 116 -3.93 2.49 1.65
N GLY A 117 -3.79 3.59 0.90
CA GLY A 117 -2.58 4.43 0.96
C GLY A 117 -2.38 5.09 2.33
N GLN A 118 -3.46 5.54 2.98
CA GLN A 118 -3.42 6.12 4.32
C GLN A 118 -2.93 5.08 5.36
N ILE A 119 -3.47 3.87 5.33
CA ILE A 119 -3.09 2.78 6.23
C ILE A 119 -1.62 2.37 5.99
N MET A 120 -1.19 2.22 4.74
CA MET A 120 0.19 1.88 4.42
C MET A 120 1.18 2.95 4.91
N GLN A 121 0.85 4.23 4.72
CA GLN A 121 1.67 5.32 5.24
C GLN A 121 1.74 5.31 6.77
N ALA A 122 0.60 5.15 7.44
CA ALA A 122 0.53 5.07 8.90
C ALA A 122 1.30 3.86 9.46
N ALA A 123 1.25 2.72 8.76
CA ALA A 123 1.99 1.51 9.16
C ALA A 123 3.50 1.75 9.15
N SER A 124 4.02 2.50 8.18
CA SER A 124 5.43 2.87 8.14
C SER A 124 5.85 3.82 9.27
N LEU A 125 4.92 4.65 9.77
CA LEU A 125 5.14 5.47 10.95
C LEU A 125 5.26 4.60 12.20
N LEU A 126 4.23 3.77 12.45
CA LEU A 126 4.17 2.97 13.68
C LEU A 126 5.27 1.90 13.76
N ALA A 127 5.80 1.46 12.63
CA ALA A 127 6.97 0.58 12.59
C ALA A 127 8.26 1.26 13.07
N LYS A 128 8.38 2.60 12.90
CA LYS A 128 9.54 3.39 13.29
C LYS A 128 9.36 4.07 14.65
N ASN A 129 8.16 4.53 14.94
CA ASN A 129 7.80 5.20 16.18
C ASN A 129 6.47 4.61 16.70
N PRO A 130 6.53 3.71 17.69
CA PRO A 130 5.34 3.05 18.23
C PRO A 130 4.45 3.95 19.11
N ASP A 131 4.93 5.14 19.46
CA ASP A 131 4.18 6.11 20.28
C ASP A 131 4.30 7.54 19.72
N PRO A 132 3.77 7.78 18.49
CA PRO A 132 3.91 9.06 17.83
C PRO A 132 3.03 10.12 18.50
N THR A 133 3.58 11.32 18.65
CA THR A 133 2.81 12.52 19.00
C THR A 133 1.86 12.89 17.87
N LYS A 134 0.84 13.70 18.19
CA LYS A 134 -0.08 14.21 17.17
C LYS A 134 0.66 15.00 16.06
N GLN A 135 1.69 15.75 16.40
CA GLN A 135 2.47 16.53 15.44
C GLN A 135 3.25 15.61 14.49
N GLU A 136 3.88 14.55 15.01
CA GLU A 136 4.57 13.55 14.19
C GLU A 136 3.60 12.80 13.27
N ILE A 137 2.39 12.47 13.74
CA ILE A 137 1.36 11.87 12.90
C ILE A 137 1.01 12.82 11.76
N VAL A 138 0.72 14.09 12.04
CA VAL A 138 0.38 15.08 11.01
C VAL A 138 1.52 15.22 10.00
N ALA A 139 2.74 15.41 10.45
CA ALA A 139 3.91 15.58 9.58
C ALA A 139 4.16 14.34 8.69
N HIS A 140 4.03 13.13 9.26
CA HIS A 140 4.26 11.89 8.50
C HIS A 140 3.16 11.61 7.46
N MET A 141 1.93 12.02 7.77
CA MET A 141 0.75 11.80 6.93
C MET A 141 0.51 12.91 5.90
N ASP A 142 1.28 13.99 5.93
CA ASP A 142 1.05 15.20 5.11
C ASP A 142 0.97 14.89 3.60
N GLY A 143 1.76 14.01 3.07
CA GLY A 143 1.72 13.60 1.67
C GLY A 143 0.57 12.65 1.28
N ASN A 144 -0.42 12.38 2.16
CA ASN A 144 -1.54 11.47 1.90
C ASN A 144 -2.87 12.22 1.91
N LEU A 145 -3.41 12.48 0.72
CA LEU A 145 -4.62 13.30 0.56
C LEU A 145 -5.91 12.49 0.74
N CYS A 146 -6.88 13.08 1.43
CA CYS A 146 -8.25 12.58 1.55
C CYS A 146 -9.25 13.65 1.11
N ARG A 147 -9.92 13.46 -0.04
CA ARG A 147 -10.90 14.43 -0.55
C ARG A 147 -12.16 14.50 0.32
N CYS A 148 -12.47 13.44 1.07
CA CYS A 148 -13.58 13.40 2.03
C CYS A 148 -13.25 14.10 3.37
N MET A 149 -12.05 14.61 3.54
CA MET A 149 -11.61 15.36 4.72
C MET A 149 -11.65 14.56 6.04
N THR A 150 -11.44 13.24 5.98
CA THR A 150 -11.53 12.39 7.19
C THR A 150 -10.27 12.43 8.07
N TYR A 151 -9.41 13.42 7.93
CA TYR A 151 -8.11 13.53 8.61
C TYR A 151 -8.20 13.39 10.13
N GLY A 152 -9.22 13.98 10.77
CA GLY A 152 -9.40 13.85 12.23
C GLY A 152 -9.68 12.41 12.67
N ARG A 153 -10.43 11.63 11.87
CA ARG A 153 -10.65 10.20 12.12
C ARG A 153 -9.40 9.37 11.87
N ILE A 154 -8.65 9.69 10.79
CA ILE A 154 -7.37 9.06 10.49
C ILE A 154 -6.41 9.20 11.67
N GLN A 155 -6.25 10.42 12.21
CA GLN A 155 -5.37 10.67 13.36
C GLN A 155 -5.80 9.85 14.58
N ARG A 156 -7.09 9.81 14.92
CA ARG A 156 -7.58 9.00 16.05
C ARG A 156 -7.32 7.51 15.85
N ALA A 157 -7.53 7.00 14.63
CA ALA A 157 -7.27 5.61 14.32
C ALA A 157 -5.78 5.24 14.46
N ILE A 158 -4.87 6.15 14.08
CA ILE A 158 -3.43 5.94 14.27
C ILE A 158 -3.07 5.89 15.76
N VAL A 159 -3.57 6.83 16.57
CA VAL A 159 -3.35 6.85 18.03
C VAL A 159 -3.88 5.57 18.67
N ARG A 160 -5.09 5.14 18.30
CA ARG A 160 -5.69 3.90 18.80
C ARG A 160 -4.85 2.68 18.43
N ALA A 161 -4.45 2.55 17.17
CA ALA A 161 -3.61 1.45 16.71
C ALA A 161 -2.26 1.40 17.44
N ALA A 162 -1.64 2.56 17.67
CA ALA A 162 -0.40 2.67 18.43
C ALA A 162 -0.57 2.14 19.86
N ALA A 163 -1.64 2.52 20.55
CA ALA A 163 -1.95 2.02 21.89
C ALA A 163 -2.17 0.49 21.91
N ASP A 164 -2.96 -0.04 20.95
CA ASP A 164 -3.22 -1.46 20.83
C ASP A 164 -1.96 -2.28 20.52
N MET A 165 -1.04 -1.74 19.73
CA MET A 165 0.23 -2.39 19.42
C MET A 165 1.16 -2.45 20.63
N ARG A 166 1.25 -1.37 21.42
CA ARG A 166 2.06 -1.33 22.64
C ARG A 166 1.55 -2.30 23.71
N SER A 167 0.24 -2.38 23.89
CA SER A 167 -0.36 -3.31 24.88
C SER A 167 -0.06 -4.78 24.57
N LYS A 168 0.08 -5.14 23.28
CA LYS A 168 0.38 -6.51 22.86
C LYS A 168 1.87 -6.83 22.86
N SER A 169 2.75 -5.84 22.81
CA SER A 169 4.20 -6.04 22.87
C SER A 169 4.75 -6.09 24.30
N GLY A 170 3.96 -5.68 25.30
CA GLY A 170 4.31 -5.73 26.72
C GLY A 170 3.75 -6.93 27.48
N ALA A 171 3.06 -7.84 26.78
CA ALA A 171 2.53 -9.10 27.33
C ALA A 171 3.33 -10.29 26.79
#